data_2fc189ba75eda94e68c9754a5dc03a09
#
_entry.id   2fc189ba75eda94e68c9754a5dc03a09
#
_cell.length_a   1.000
_cell.length_b   1.000
_cell.length_c   1.000
_cell.angle_alpha   90.00
_cell.angle_beta   90.00
_cell.angle_gamma   90.00
#
_symmetry.space_group_name_H-M   'P 1'
#
loop_
_entity.id
_entity.type
_entity.pdbx_description
1 polymer ?
#
loop_
_entity_poly.entity_id
_entity_poly.type
_entity_poly.pdbx_seq_one_letter_code
_entity_poly.pdbx_strand_id
1 'polypeptide(L)'
;MANCFWEVADTWSYTNDTITKLYNKTIGKEYRKEYENCGISSHSNILHIGCGSYPLTEIVLANCTKGQIVGIDKNNKSVQRGQQVIKKNKLDRRIVLKHGDGLDFPVEEFDMVIVSSCSQPKEKILQHLFQNVRPQGTIIVREVDIATKDILNYVNAHPDIELKQQIRHNPFPFFEPIGWTTFCLTKK
;
A
#
# COMPACT_ATOMS: atom_id res chain seq x y z
N MET A 1 -11.34 -14.85 -2.51
CA MET A 1 -12.51 -14.18 -1.88
C MET A 1 -12.14 -12.93 -1.09
N ALA A 2 -11.06 -12.90 -0.28
CA ALA A 2 -10.66 -11.71 0.49
C ALA A 2 -10.29 -10.50 -0.38
N ASN A 3 -9.65 -10.70 -1.53
CA ASN A 3 -9.30 -9.62 -2.45
C ASN A 3 -10.53 -8.90 -3.02
N CYS A 4 -11.64 -9.61 -3.21
CA CYS A 4 -12.89 -9.02 -3.70
C CYS A 4 -13.51 -8.04 -2.69
N PHE A 5 -13.34 -8.28 -1.39
CA PHE A 5 -13.86 -7.37 -0.35
C PHE A 5 -13.20 -5.99 -0.43
N TRP A 6 -11.88 -5.93 -0.55
CA TRP A 6 -11.15 -4.65 -0.59
C TRP A 6 -11.44 -3.87 -1.86
N GLU A 7 -11.59 -4.55 -3.02
CA GLU A 7 -12.01 -3.91 -4.28
C GLU A 7 -13.41 -3.32 -4.18
N VAL A 8 -14.34 -4.03 -3.52
CA VAL A 8 -15.71 -3.55 -3.28
C VAL A 8 -15.69 -2.36 -2.31
N ALA A 9 -14.97 -2.45 -1.19
CA ALA A 9 -14.83 -1.38 -0.22
C ALA A 9 -14.24 -0.10 -0.84
N ASP A 10 -13.23 -0.24 -1.70
CA ASP A 10 -12.60 0.83 -2.45
C ASP A 10 -13.60 1.51 -3.42
N THR A 11 -14.36 0.71 -4.17
CA THR A 11 -15.39 1.22 -5.08
C THR A 11 -16.52 1.93 -4.33
N TRP A 12 -16.96 1.41 -3.19
CA TRP A 12 -18.00 2.03 -2.38
C TRP A 12 -17.51 3.31 -1.72
N SER A 13 -16.26 3.34 -1.28
CA SER A 13 -15.64 4.56 -0.74
C SER A 13 -15.55 5.66 -1.79
N TYR A 14 -15.31 5.32 -3.05
CA TYR A 14 -15.35 6.28 -4.15
C TYR A 14 -16.75 6.88 -4.39
N THR A 15 -17.82 6.10 -4.21
CA THR A 15 -19.19 6.49 -4.59
C THR A 15 -20.04 7.07 -3.45
N ASN A 16 -19.63 6.91 -2.18
CA ASN A 16 -20.45 7.27 -1.02
C ASN A 16 -19.65 8.00 0.06
N ASP A 17 -19.94 9.29 0.28
CA ASP A 17 -19.24 10.15 1.23
C ASP A 17 -19.31 9.66 2.70
N THR A 18 -20.38 8.96 3.10
CA THR A 18 -20.51 8.42 4.46
C THR A 18 -19.57 7.22 4.65
N ILE A 19 -19.52 6.33 3.66
CA ILE A 19 -18.59 5.19 3.64
C ILE A 19 -17.15 5.71 3.59
N THR A 20 -16.88 6.73 2.78
CA THR A 20 -15.59 7.41 2.71
C THR A 20 -15.11 7.89 4.08
N LYS A 21 -15.99 8.58 4.84
CA LYS A 21 -15.63 9.07 6.18
C LYS A 21 -15.33 7.94 7.16
N LEU A 22 -16.14 6.87 7.12
CA LEU A 22 -15.92 5.69 7.96
C LEU A 22 -14.59 5.00 7.59
N TYR A 23 -14.34 4.81 6.30
CA TYR A 23 -13.13 4.17 5.76
C TYR A 23 -11.88 4.95 6.16
N ASN A 24 -11.89 6.28 6.00
CA ASN A 24 -10.80 7.15 6.43
C ASN A 24 -10.56 7.08 7.96
N LYS A 25 -11.62 7.02 8.75
CA LYS A 25 -11.52 6.98 10.22
C LYS A 25 -11.00 5.64 10.75
N THR A 26 -11.39 4.52 10.14
CA THR A 26 -11.04 3.16 10.58
C THR A 26 -9.75 2.68 9.92
N ILE A 27 -9.79 2.42 8.63
CA ILE A 27 -8.65 1.90 7.87
C ILE A 27 -7.52 2.94 7.81
N GLY A 28 -7.83 4.22 7.61
CA GLY A 28 -6.84 5.29 7.61
C GLY A 28 -6.06 5.44 8.92
N LYS A 29 -6.69 5.11 10.06
CA LYS A 29 -6.00 5.06 11.37
C LYS A 29 -4.98 3.91 11.41
N GLU A 30 -5.35 2.72 10.91
CA GLU A 30 -4.44 1.57 10.85
C GLU A 30 -3.26 1.84 9.90
N TYR A 31 -3.50 2.48 8.74
CA TYR A 31 -2.41 2.87 7.82
C TYR A 31 -1.45 3.88 8.46
N ARG A 32 -1.95 4.85 9.22
CA ARG A 32 -1.07 5.79 9.95
C ARG A 32 -0.19 5.06 10.95
N LYS A 33 -0.77 4.16 11.76
CA LYS A 33 -0.04 3.30 12.67
C LYS A 33 1.03 2.46 11.96
N GLU A 34 0.70 1.91 10.79
CA GLU A 34 1.64 1.16 9.95
C GLU A 34 2.86 2.04 9.59
N TYR A 35 2.62 3.25 9.10
CA TYR A 35 3.72 4.13 8.67
C TYR A 35 4.61 4.59 9.80
N GLU A 36 4.02 4.91 10.96
CA GLU A 36 4.76 5.27 12.17
C GLU A 36 5.69 4.13 12.62
N ASN A 37 5.22 2.89 12.51
CA ASN A 37 5.99 1.71 12.91
C ASN A 37 7.01 1.26 11.86
N CYS A 38 6.75 1.48 10.58
CA CYS A 38 7.67 1.10 9.49
C CYS A 38 8.70 2.20 9.15
N GLY A 39 8.83 3.23 9.97
CA GLY A 39 9.92 4.20 9.89
C GLY A 39 9.82 5.18 8.72
N ILE A 40 8.60 5.63 8.37
CA ILE A 40 8.44 6.68 7.37
C ILE A 40 9.13 7.97 7.85
N SER A 41 9.92 8.58 6.98
CA SER A 41 10.51 9.89 7.25
C SER A 41 9.64 11.03 6.71
N SER A 42 9.84 12.23 7.25
CA SER A 42 9.12 13.43 6.79
C SER A 42 9.41 13.83 5.34
N HIS A 43 10.39 13.22 4.69
CA HIS A 43 10.81 13.55 3.31
C HIS A 43 10.86 12.31 2.41
N SER A 44 10.36 11.17 2.86
CA SER A 44 10.36 9.93 2.06
C SER A 44 9.57 10.08 0.77
N ASN A 45 10.18 9.73 -0.36
CA ASN A 45 9.50 9.51 -1.62
C ASN A 45 8.92 8.11 -1.64
N ILE A 46 7.65 7.98 -1.93
CA ILE A 46 6.91 6.72 -1.72
C ILE A 46 6.24 6.28 -3.01
N LEU A 47 6.38 5.00 -3.34
CA LEU A 47 5.59 4.32 -4.35
C LEU A 47 4.55 3.42 -3.67
N HIS A 48 3.31 3.46 -4.14
CA HIS A 48 2.28 2.50 -3.76
C HIS A 48 1.79 1.71 -4.97
N ILE A 49 1.91 0.39 -4.91
CA ILE A 49 1.47 -0.56 -5.94
C ILE A 49 0.08 -1.07 -5.57
N GLY A 50 -0.89 -0.80 -6.43
CA GLY A 50 -2.31 -1.12 -6.24
C GLY A 50 -3.09 0.01 -5.56
N CYS A 51 -3.01 1.24 -6.11
CA CYS A 51 -3.63 2.44 -5.53
C CYS A 51 -5.17 2.43 -5.56
N GLY A 52 -5.77 1.64 -6.43
CA GLY A 52 -7.22 1.49 -6.53
C GLY A 52 -7.97 2.73 -6.99
N SER A 53 -9.30 2.70 -6.82
CA SER A 53 -10.20 3.80 -7.19
C SER A 53 -10.33 4.88 -6.11
N TYR A 54 -10.15 4.50 -4.85
CA TYR A 54 -10.09 5.42 -3.72
C TYR A 54 -8.71 5.34 -3.04
N PRO A 55 -7.78 6.24 -3.39
CA PRO A 55 -6.36 6.16 -3.00
C PRO A 55 -6.14 6.56 -1.53
N LEU A 56 -6.73 5.80 -0.59
CA LEU A 56 -6.66 6.08 0.84
C LEU A 56 -5.22 6.06 1.37
N THR A 57 -4.41 5.11 0.90
CA THR A 57 -2.98 5.02 1.26
C THR A 57 -2.29 6.35 0.99
N GLU A 58 -2.42 6.89 -0.21
CA GLU A 58 -1.80 8.14 -0.64
C GLU A 58 -2.33 9.34 0.14
N ILE A 59 -3.65 9.38 0.40
CA ILE A 59 -4.27 10.45 1.19
C ILE A 59 -3.72 10.46 2.62
N VAL A 60 -3.56 9.30 3.24
CA VAL A 60 -2.98 9.20 4.59
C VAL A 60 -1.51 9.58 4.58
N LEU A 61 -0.74 9.08 3.59
CA LEU A 61 0.68 9.40 3.42
C LEU A 61 0.94 10.88 3.24
N ALA A 62 0.06 11.60 2.54
CA ALA A 62 0.18 13.05 2.35
C ALA A 62 0.21 13.83 3.67
N ASN A 63 -0.26 13.26 4.77
CA ASN A 63 -0.17 13.82 6.11
C ASN A 63 1.05 13.33 6.90
N CYS A 64 1.78 12.32 6.40
CA CYS A 64 2.91 11.69 7.09
C CYS A 64 4.25 12.12 6.52
N THR A 65 4.34 12.41 5.21
CA THR A 65 5.58 12.85 4.55
C THR A 65 5.35 14.13 3.75
N LYS A 66 6.43 14.87 3.49
CA LYS A 66 6.49 16.00 2.54
C LYS A 66 7.08 15.56 1.19
N GLY A 67 7.62 14.37 1.09
CA GLY A 67 8.14 13.78 -0.14
C GLY A 67 7.06 13.53 -1.20
N GLN A 68 7.47 13.12 -2.37
CA GLN A 68 6.57 12.78 -3.47
C GLN A 68 5.88 11.44 -3.20
N ILE A 69 4.60 11.36 -3.52
CA ILE A 69 3.81 10.13 -3.42
C ILE A 69 3.34 9.75 -4.82
N VAL A 70 3.73 8.55 -5.25
CA VAL A 70 3.30 7.97 -6.53
C VAL A 70 2.46 6.73 -6.23
N GLY A 71 1.25 6.67 -6.76
CA GLY A 71 0.42 5.47 -6.74
C GLY A 71 0.32 4.89 -8.15
N ILE A 72 0.45 3.59 -8.28
CA ILE A 72 0.20 2.89 -9.55
C ILE A 72 -0.89 1.85 -9.42
N ASP A 73 -1.61 1.63 -10.51
CA ASP A 73 -2.56 0.53 -10.64
C ASP A 73 -2.58 0.03 -12.10
N LYS A 74 -2.69 -1.28 -12.27
CA LYS A 74 -2.81 -1.90 -13.60
C LYS A 74 -4.17 -1.66 -14.26
N ASN A 75 -5.17 -1.24 -13.47
CA ASN A 75 -6.49 -0.89 -13.97
C ASN A 75 -6.57 0.63 -14.22
N ASN A 76 -6.47 1.04 -15.47
CA ASN A 76 -6.52 2.45 -15.85
C ASN A 76 -7.82 3.17 -15.41
N LYS A 77 -8.95 2.45 -15.33
CA LYS A 77 -10.21 3.04 -14.82
C LYS A 77 -10.10 3.38 -13.33
N SER A 78 -9.45 2.53 -12.54
CA SER A 78 -9.17 2.80 -11.14
C SER A 78 -8.29 4.03 -10.98
N VAL A 79 -7.23 4.14 -11.78
CA VAL A 79 -6.34 5.32 -11.79
C VAL A 79 -7.11 6.61 -12.08
N GLN A 80 -7.94 6.61 -13.12
CA GLN A 80 -8.75 7.79 -13.49
C GLN A 80 -9.70 8.22 -12.37
N ARG A 81 -10.36 7.27 -11.69
CA ARG A 81 -11.22 7.55 -10.54
C ARG A 81 -10.41 8.09 -9.37
N GLY A 82 -9.29 7.46 -9.05
CA GLY A 82 -8.38 7.90 -8.01
C GLY A 82 -7.87 9.33 -8.24
N GLN A 83 -7.50 9.67 -9.48
CA GLN A 83 -7.10 11.05 -9.85
C GLN A 83 -8.19 12.08 -9.56
N GLN A 84 -9.47 11.73 -9.81
CA GLN A 84 -10.60 12.61 -9.47
C GLN A 84 -10.71 12.83 -7.95
N VAL A 85 -10.52 11.75 -7.15
CA VAL A 85 -10.51 11.84 -5.68
C VAL A 85 -9.35 12.74 -5.20
N ILE A 86 -8.15 12.54 -5.72
CA ILE A 86 -6.98 13.36 -5.37
C ILE A 86 -7.21 14.83 -5.70
N LYS A 87 -7.75 15.14 -6.87
CA LYS A 87 -8.10 16.51 -7.27
C LYS A 87 -9.19 17.11 -6.38
N LYS A 88 -10.26 16.37 -6.07
CA LYS A 88 -11.34 16.80 -5.14
C LYS A 88 -10.77 17.16 -3.76
N ASN A 89 -9.74 16.44 -3.30
CA ASN A 89 -9.05 16.68 -2.03
C ASN A 89 -7.92 17.73 -2.11
N LYS A 90 -7.67 18.34 -3.27
CA LYS A 90 -6.60 19.34 -3.51
C LYS A 90 -5.19 18.79 -3.20
N LEU A 91 -4.95 17.51 -3.45
CA LEU A 91 -3.69 16.81 -3.21
C LEU A 91 -2.88 16.52 -4.49
N ASP A 92 -3.35 16.99 -5.65
CA ASP A 92 -2.78 16.76 -6.97
C ASP A 92 -1.39 17.33 -7.19
N ARG A 93 -0.95 18.26 -6.33
CA ARG A 93 0.45 18.77 -6.33
C ARG A 93 1.44 17.83 -5.62
N ARG A 94 0.95 16.88 -4.84
CA ARG A 94 1.75 16.01 -3.97
C ARG A 94 1.63 14.54 -4.31
N ILE A 95 0.50 14.15 -4.87
CA ILE A 95 0.15 12.77 -5.20
C ILE A 95 -0.03 12.66 -6.69
N VAL A 96 0.73 11.75 -7.30
CA VAL A 96 0.64 11.42 -8.72
C VAL A 96 0.17 9.98 -8.86
N LEU A 97 -0.97 9.77 -9.51
CA LEU A 97 -1.46 8.42 -9.82
C LEU A 97 -1.20 8.12 -11.29
N LYS A 98 -0.64 6.93 -11.58
CA LYS A 98 -0.26 6.49 -12.91
C LYS A 98 -0.77 5.08 -13.20
N HIS A 99 -1.10 4.82 -14.46
CA HIS A 99 -1.24 3.45 -14.94
C HIS A 99 0.14 2.78 -14.94
N GLY A 100 0.26 1.60 -14.34
CA GLY A 100 1.53 0.87 -14.26
C GLY A 100 1.33 -0.52 -13.64
N ASP A 101 2.24 -1.43 -13.96
CA ASP A 101 2.28 -2.76 -13.38
C ASP A 101 3.42 -2.85 -12.33
N GLY A 102 3.13 -3.42 -11.18
CA GLY A 102 4.13 -3.63 -10.13
C GLY A 102 5.19 -4.69 -10.49
N LEU A 103 5.06 -5.35 -11.64
CA LEU A 103 6.02 -6.33 -12.12
C LEU A 103 7.26 -5.69 -12.77
N ASP A 104 7.15 -4.46 -13.26
CA ASP A 104 8.20 -3.81 -14.05
C ASP A 104 8.33 -2.29 -13.82
N PHE A 105 7.49 -1.72 -12.94
CA PHE A 105 7.55 -0.28 -12.66
C PHE A 105 8.89 0.08 -11.98
N PRO A 106 9.60 1.15 -12.42
CA PRO A 106 10.85 1.58 -11.80
C PRO A 106 10.68 1.91 -10.32
N VAL A 107 11.52 1.34 -9.46
CA VAL A 107 11.38 1.43 -8.00
C VAL A 107 12.62 1.99 -7.29
N GLU A 108 13.72 2.18 -8.01
CA GLU A 108 15.06 2.49 -7.50
C GLU A 108 15.12 3.87 -6.80
N GLU A 109 14.29 4.82 -7.24
CA GLU A 109 14.29 6.20 -6.74
C GLU A 109 13.43 6.40 -5.48
N PHE A 110 12.69 5.36 -5.07
CA PHE A 110 11.81 5.48 -3.92
C PHE A 110 12.49 5.03 -2.62
N ASP A 111 12.22 5.78 -1.56
CA ASP A 111 12.67 5.45 -0.20
C ASP A 111 11.86 4.31 0.38
N MET A 112 10.59 4.23 -0.02
CA MET A 112 9.63 3.25 0.44
C MET A 112 8.72 2.79 -0.69
N VAL A 113 8.49 1.48 -0.78
CA VAL A 113 7.53 0.89 -1.71
C VAL A 113 6.48 0.13 -0.92
N ILE A 114 5.20 0.44 -1.13
CA ILE A 114 4.07 -0.21 -0.48
C ILE A 114 3.36 -1.10 -1.49
N VAL A 115 3.08 -2.34 -1.12
CA VAL A 115 2.34 -3.31 -1.94
C VAL A 115 1.01 -3.62 -1.28
N SER A 116 -0.09 -3.28 -1.94
CA SER A 116 -1.45 -3.59 -1.47
C SER A 116 -1.71 -5.10 -1.40
N SER A 117 -2.59 -5.53 -0.49
CA SER A 117 -3.00 -6.93 -0.37
C SER A 117 -3.61 -7.49 -1.65
N CYS A 118 -4.32 -6.65 -2.42
CA CYS A 118 -4.94 -7.03 -3.70
C CYS A 118 -3.97 -7.10 -4.89
N SER A 119 -2.74 -6.61 -4.76
CA SER A 119 -1.77 -6.61 -5.86
C SER A 119 -1.27 -8.04 -6.14
N GLN A 120 -1.51 -8.53 -7.35
CA GLN A 120 -1.20 -9.90 -7.76
C GLN A 120 -0.54 -9.93 -9.15
N PRO A 121 0.37 -10.88 -9.44
CA PRO A 121 0.85 -11.97 -8.57
C PRO A 121 1.90 -11.47 -7.56
N LYS A 122 1.64 -11.68 -6.27
CA LYS A 122 2.43 -11.11 -5.17
C LYS A 122 3.91 -11.48 -5.22
N GLU A 123 4.21 -12.77 -5.39
CA GLU A 123 5.59 -13.26 -5.43
C GLU A 123 6.42 -12.60 -6.53
N LYS A 124 5.85 -12.43 -7.73
CA LYS A 124 6.56 -11.77 -8.84
C LYS A 124 6.79 -10.29 -8.58
N ILE A 125 5.82 -9.61 -7.97
CA ILE A 125 5.99 -8.22 -7.54
C ILE A 125 7.13 -8.14 -6.52
N LEU A 126 7.13 -9.00 -5.49
CA LEU A 126 8.18 -9.04 -4.49
C LEU A 126 9.55 -9.38 -5.10
N GLN A 127 9.61 -10.30 -6.05
CA GLN A 127 10.84 -10.61 -6.78
C GLN A 127 11.42 -9.35 -7.46
N HIS A 128 10.58 -8.61 -8.17
CA HIS A 128 10.97 -7.34 -8.79
C HIS A 128 11.49 -6.33 -7.76
N LEU A 129 10.77 -6.16 -6.63
CA LEU A 129 11.17 -5.24 -5.57
C LEU A 129 12.48 -5.64 -4.90
N PHE A 130 12.67 -6.91 -4.58
CA PHE A 130 13.88 -7.42 -3.92
C PHE A 130 15.12 -7.22 -4.79
N GLN A 131 14.96 -7.31 -6.11
CA GLN A 131 16.04 -7.05 -7.06
C GLN A 131 16.36 -5.56 -7.20
N ASN A 132 15.35 -4.70 -7.30
CA ASN A 132 15.50 -3.35 -7.82
C ASN A 132 15.33 -2.22 -6.78
N VAL A 133 14.68 -2.46 -5.62
CA VAL A 133 14.65 -1.44 -4.55
C VAL A 133 16.08 -1.16 -4.11
N ARG A 134 16.39 0.11 -3.87
CA ARG A 134 17.71 0.55 -3.44
C ARG A 134 18.13 -0.07 -2.10
N PRO A 135 19.43 -0.21 -1.80
CA PRO A 135 19.91 -0.61 -0.47
C PRO A 135 19.35 0.30 0.61
N GLN A 136 18.99 -0.26 1.76
CA GLN A 136 18.30 0.39 2.88
C GLN A 136 16.89 0.92 2.54
N GLY A 137 16.37 0.67 1.35
CA GLY A 137 14.98 0.98 1.00
C GLY A 137 13.99 0.12 1.78
N THR A 138 12.87 0.72 2.15
CA THR A 138 11.80 0.06 2.90
C THR A 138 10.76 -0.52 1.95
N ILE A 139 10.35 -1.76 2.18
CA ILE A 139 9.26 -2.42 1.46
C ILE A 139 8.17 -2.76 2.47
N ILE A 140 6.98 -2.24 2.27
CA ILE A 140 5.79 -2.56 3.06
C ILE A 140 4.92 -3.51 2.23
N VAL A 141 4.68 -4.71 2.76
CA VAL A 141 3.81 -5.70 2.11
C VAL A 141 2.58 -5.91 2.97
N ARG A 142 1.42 -5.63 2.43
CA ARG A 142 0.14 -5.94 3.07
C ARG A 142 -0.40 -7.25 2.52
N GLU A 143 -0.86 -8.12 3.41
CA GLU A 143 -1.45 -9.38 3.01
C GLU A 143 -2.57 -9.81 3.97
N VAL A 144 -3.58 -10.47 3.44
CA VAL A 144 -4.66 -11.05 4.25
C VAL A 144 -4.13 -12.19 5.10
N ASP A 145 -4.71 -12.39 6.29
CA ASP A 145 -4.19 -13.32 7.30
C ASP A 145 -3.95 -14.74 6.77
N ILE A 146 -4.77 -15.22 5.85
CA ILE A 146 -4.67 -16.57 5.28
C ILE A 146 -3.40 -16.79 4.43
N ALA A 147 -2.83 -15.74 3.85
CA ALA A 147 -1.67 -15.81 2.96
C ALA A 147 -0.36 -15.32 3.63
N THR A 148 -0.39 -15.01 4.92
CA THR A 148 0.78 -14.47 5.66
C THR A 148 1.97 -15.44 5.68
N LYS A 149 1.70 -16.76 5.76
CA LYS A 149 2.75 -17.78 5.76
C LYS A 149 3.55 -17.80 4.45
N ASP A 150 2.88 -17.59 3.33
CA ASP A 150 3.52 -17.59 2.02
C ASP A 150 4.49 -16.40 1.89
N ILE A 151 4.07 -15.22 2.39
CA ILE A 151 4.95 -14.04 2.45
C ILE A 151 6.16 -14.30 3.33
N LEU A 152 5.99 -14.87 4.53
CA LEU A 152 7.10 -15.18 5.43
C LEU A 152 8.08 -16.18 4.81
N ASN A 153 7.58 -17.25 4.20
CA ASN A 153 8.39 -18.23 3.53
C ASN A 153 9.20 -17.60 2.38
N TYR A 154 8.55 -16.72 1.60
CA TYR A 154 9.21 -16.02 0.50
C TYR A 154 10.30 -15.07 1.00
N VAL A 155 10.04 -14.27 2.03
CA VAL A 155 11.01 -13.36 2.64
C VAL A 155 12.20 -14.14 3.22
N ASN A 156 11.95 -15.23 3.95
CA ASN A 156 12.99 -16.04 4.57
C ASN A 156 13.92 -16.72 3.54
N ALA A 157 13.46 -16.93 2.32
CA ALA A 157 14.27 -17.46 1.22
C ALA A 157 15.22 -16.41 0.61
N HIS A 158 15.11 -15.13 0.98
CA HIS A 158 15.90 -14.03 0.43
C HIS A 158 16.78 -13.38 1.51
N PRO A 159 18.06 -13.80 1.66
CA PRO A 159 18.93 -13.36 2.76
C PRO A 159 19.27 -11.86 2.74
N ASP A 160 19.13 -11.22 1.57
CA ASP A 160 19.34 -9.78 1.39
C ASP A 160 18.14 -8.92 1.88
N ILE A 161 17.04 -9.57 2.26
CA ILE A 161 15.86 -8.91 2.78
C ILE A 161 15.72 -9.20 4.26
N GLU A 162 15.58 -8.14 5.05
CA GLU A 162 15.38 -8.25 6.48
C GLU A 162 13.95 -7.91 6.86
N LEU A 163 13.28 -8.81 7.58
CA LEU A 163 11.99 -8.52 8.20
C LEU A 163 12.22 -7.71 9.48
N LYS A 164 11.93 -6.41 9.45
CA LYS A 164 12.04 -5.51 10.61
C LYS A 164 10.88 -5.65 11.56
N GLN A 165 9.67 -5.76 11.02
CA GLN A 165 8.46 -5.81 11.83
C GLN A 165 7.30 -6.48 11.10
N GLN A 166 6.43 -7.12 11.88
CA GLN A 166 5.14 -7.65 11.45
C GLN A 166 4.05 -7.01 12.29
N ILE A 167 3.04 -6.40 11.66
CA ILE A 167 1.97 -5.68 12.33
C ILE A 167 0.64 -6.26 11.89
N ARG A 168 -0.14 -6.78 12.85
CA ARG A 168 -1.52 -7.20 12.57
C ARG A 168 -2.47 -6.03 12.75
N HIS A 169 -3.35 -5.85 11.76
CA HIS A 169 -4.39 -4.83 11.73
C HIS A 169 -5.76 -5.48 11.83
N ASN A 170 -6.57 -4.96 12.75
CA ASN A 170 -7.95 -5.37 12.90
C ASN A 170 -8.85 -4.14 13.10
N PRO A 171 -9.21 -3.45 12.01
CA PRO A 171 -10.00 -2.21 12.08
C PRO A 171 -11.43 -2.42 12.57
N PHE A 172 -11.92 -3.67 12.52
CA PHE A 172 -13.26 -4.05 12.94
C PHE A 172 -13.18 -5.31 13.83
N PRO A 173 -12.86 -5.16 15.13
CA PRO A 173 -12.59 -6.31 16.01
C PRO A 173 -13.73 -7.32 16.16
N PHE A 174 -14.94 -6.94 15.77
CA PHE A 174 -16.12 -7.84 15.76
C PHE A 174 -16.31 -8.61 14.44
N PHE A 175 -15.45 -8.33 13.42
CA PHE A 175 -15.50 -8.94 12.09
C PHE A 175 -14.12 -9.48 11.73
N GLU A 176 -13.70 -10.59 12.33
CA GLU A 176 -12.36 -11.17 12.17
C GLU A 176 -11.85 -11.35 10.73
N PRO A 177 -12.66 -11.67 9.71
CA PRO A 177 -12.13 -11.88 8.37
C PRO A 177 -11.63 -10.62 7.64
N ILE A 178 -11.76 -9.42 8.26
CA ILE A 178 -11.43 -8.14 7.62
C ILE A 178 -10.02 -7.65 8.01
N GLY A 179 -9.28 -8.40 8.80
CA GLY A 179 -7.92 -8.10 9.19
C GLY A 179 -6.90 -8.33 8.07
N TRP A 180 -5.77 -7.65 8.18
CA TRP A 180 -4.58 -7.91 7.36
C TRP A 180 -3.33 -7.82 8.21
N THR A 181 -2.26 -8.38 7.69
CA THR A 181 -0.92 -8.26 8.27
C THR A 181 -0.04 -7.43 7.36
N THR A 182 0.71 -6.52 7.95
CA THR A 182 1.75 -5.73 7.29
C THR A 182 3.12 -6.28 7.66
N PHE A 183 3.96 -6.48 6.65
CA PHE A 183 5.37 -6.85 6.80
C PHE A 183 6.21 -5.63 6.42
N CYS A 184 6.98 -5.10 7.37
CA CYS A 184 7.98 -4.05 7.14
C CYS A 184 9.31 -4.73 6.84
N LEU A 185 9.76 -4.62 5.60
CA LEU A 185 10.99 -5.23 5.11
C LEU A 185 12.00 -4.14 4.77
N THR A 186 13.29 -4.46 4.86
CA THR A 186 14.38 -3.59 4.42
C THR A 186 15.36 -4.40 3.58
N LYS A 187 15.78 -3.84 2.45
CA LYS A 187 16.87 -4.39 1.66
C LYS A 187 18.20 -4.04 2.33
N LYS A 188 19.06 -5.04 2.55
CA LYS A 188 20.41 -4.87 3.12
C LYS A 188 21.35 -4.17 2.18
#